data_13e8487abddd03a09553d64d3bb5f151
#
_entry.id   13e8487abddd03a09553d64d3bb5f151
#
_cell.length_a   1.000
_cell.length_b   1.000
_cell.length_c   1.000
_cell.angle_alpha   90.00
_cell.angle_beta   90.00
_cell.angle_gamma   90.00
#
_symmetry.space_group_name_H-M   'P 1'
#
loop_
_entity.id
_entity.type
_entity.pdbx_description
1 polymer ?
#
loop_
_entity_poly.entity_id
_entity_poly.type
_entity_poly.pdbx_seq_one_letter_code
_entity_poly.pdbx_strand_id
1 'polypeptide(L)'
;DKDDLRKIVDDPKLNPEQKSQQIRNHPAIVRAEKEMAELTPTVDLPNFGSKEFVETRQFNVAGKTLQGYEQGIEELYKGGRKLAYEEMGLAVPINVLNRSVKNQGEKIAIINIGPPAAGKSAIANPLAVKHNATIVDPDEAKKALPEFAGGIGGNAVHGESKILSEAVKDLAIKRGDNLVLPKVGGEVDKIRTQIKELQGNGYKVNLVLTDIDPDLAFVRMNERFLKKGRLINTDAADAYRGKPEITYNKLKEEGIADGYGKIDTTTGIGEPKQVYEDTAGIFQDTAIRLRQNRNYGGAIRKDAGYPEYRIESGPKDGLIEILVD
;
A
#
# COMPACT_ATOMS: atom_id res chain seq x y z
N ASP A 1 -24.15 9.40 -14.66
CA ASP A 1 -23.70 8.19 -15.31
C ASP A 1 -22.19 8.02 -15.12
N LYS A 2 -21.69 6.78 -15.02
CA LYS A 2 -20.23 6.50 -14.91
C LYS A 2 -19.46 6.93 -16.17
N ASP A 3 -20.10 6.93 -17.32
CA ASP A 3 -19.46 7.35 -18.56
C ASP A 3 -19.21 8.86 -18.60
N ASP A 4 -20.10 9.65 -18.01
CA ASP A 4 -19.88 11.10 -17.89
C ASP A 4 -18.77 11.43 -16.89
N LEU A 5 -18.72 10.70 -15.77
CA LEU A 5 -17.61 10.78 -14.82
C LEU A 5 -16.26 10.43 -15.50
N ARG A 6 -16.26 9.40 -16.36
CA ARG A 6 -15.05 9.02 -17.12
C ARG A 6 -14.57 10.12 -18.04
N LYS A 7 -15.48 10.85 -18.71
CA LYS A 7 -15.11 11.99 -19.56
C LYS A 7 -14.36 13.07 -18.79
N ILE A 8 -14.76 13.34 -17.54
CA ILE A 8 -14.06 14.30 -16.67
C ILE A 8 -12.67 13.77 -16.27
N VAL A 9 -12.62 12.51 -15.83
CA VAL A 9 -11.37 11.89 -15.39
C VAL A 9 -10.34 11.82 -16.51
N ASP A 10 -10.75 11.47 -17.72
CA ASP A 10 -9.88 11.26 -18.87
C ASP A 10 -9.62 12.55 -19.67
N ASP A 11 -10.23 13.69 -19.34
CA ASP A 11 -10.07 14.94 -20.10
C ASP A 11 -8.65 15.50 -19.98
N PRO A 12 -7.85 15.51 -21.06
CA PRO A 12 -6.47 16.00 -21.01
C PRO A 12 -6.37 17.53 -20.88
N LYS A 13 -7.47 18.26 -21.04
CA LYS A 13 -7.52 19.73 -20.94
C LYS A 13 -7.69 20.21 -19.50
N LEU A 14 -8.17 19.34 -18.61
CA LEU A 14 -8.39 19.66 -17.21
C LEU A 14 -7.16 19.26 -16.38
N ASN A 15 -6.69 20.17 -15.55
CA ASN A 15 -5.68 19.84 -14.53
C ASN A 15 -6.30 19.06 -13.36
N PRO A 16 -5.48 18.46 -12.45
CA PRO A 16 -5.99 17.66 -11.33
C PRO A 16 -6.98 18.40 -10.44
N GLU A 17 -6.76 19.68 -10.15
CA GLU A 17 -7.66 20.51 -9.33
C GLU A 17 -9.03 20.69 -9.99
N GLN A 18 -9.05 21.04 -11.26
CA GLN A 18 -10.28 21.20 -12.04
C GLN A 18 -11.08 19.91 -12.13
N LYS A 19 -10.40 18.78 -12.36
CA LYS A 19 -11.02 17.44 -12.32
C LYS A 19 -11.60 17.15 -10.95
N SER A 20 -10.84 17.34 -9.91
CA SER A 20 -11.24 17.11 -8.52
C SER A 20 -12.51 17.89 -8.16
N GLN A 21 -12.60 19.17 -8.52
CA GLN A 21 -13.78 20.01 -8.29
C GLN A 21 -15.03 19.47 -9.00
N GLN A 22 -14.90 19.04 -10.27
CA GLN A 22 -16.04 18.51 -11.04
C GLN A 22 -16.49 17.12 -10.56
N ILE A 23 -15.56 16.28 -10.11
CA ILE A 23 -15.84 14.92 -9.64
C ILE A 23 -16.62 14.94 -8.30
N ARG A 24 -16.28 15.85 -7.37
CA ARG A 24 -16.83 15.88 -6.01
C ARG A 24 -18.34 15.84 -5.93
N ASN A 25 -19.02 16.58 -6.78
CA ASN A 25 -20.47 16.68 -6.82
C ASN A 25 -21.11 15.90 -7.98
N HIS A 26 -20.32 15.03 -8.62
CA HIS A 26 -20.83 14.28 -9.75
C HIS A 26 -21.90 13.27 -9.31
N PRO A 27 -23.08 13.21 -10.01
CA PRO A 27 -24.19 12.35 -9.59
C PRO A 27 -23.85 10.87 -9.42
N ALA A 28 -22.88 10.35 -10.18
CA ALA A 28 -22.42 8.97 -10.05
C ALA A 28 -21.68 8.74 -8.71
N ILE A 29 -20.92 9.73 -8.23
CA ILE A 29 -20.21 9.66 -6.95
C ILE A 29 -21.23 9.75 -5.80
N VAL A 30 -22.10 10.77 -5.82
CA VAL A 30 -23.12 10.97 -4.78
C VAL A 30 -24.00 9.73 -4.61
N ARG A 31 -24.42 9.11 -5.73
CA ARG A 31 -25.21 7.87 -5.69
C ARG A 31 -24.44 6.71 -5.07
N ALA A 32 -23.20 6.53 -5.50
CA ALA A 32 -22.36 5.43 -5.01
C ALA A 32 -21.98 5.61 -3.52
N GLU A 33 -21.77 6.84 -3.06
CA GLU A 33 -21.54 7.15 -1.64
C GLU A 33 -22.79 6.85 -0.79
N LYS A 34 -23.97 7.16 -1.31
CA LYS A 34 -25.24 6.81 -0.65
C LYS A 34 -25.39 5.30 -0.54
N GLU A 35 -25.19 4.56 -1.62
CA GLU A 35 -25.22 3.09 -1.61
C GLU A 35 -24.22 2.50 -0.61
N MET A 36 -23.00 3.03 -0.57
CA MET A 36 -21.98 2.60 0.37
C MET A 36 -22.36 2.88 1.83
N ALA A 37 -23.05 4.00 2.11
CA ALA A 37 -23.47 4.38 3.44
C ALA A 37 -24.64 3.52 3.98
N GLU A 38 -25.39 2.88 3.10
CA GLU A 38 -26.51 1.98 3.47
C GLU A 38 -26.01 0.57 3.89
N LEU A 39 -24.73 0.26 3.65
CA LEU A 39 -24.16 -1.05 4.00
C LEU A 39 -23.80 -1.12 5.48
N THR A 40 -24.30 -2.14 6.17
CA THR A 40 -23.98 -2.40 7.59
C THR A 40 -22.52 -2.86 7.71
N PRO A 41 -21.69 -2.23 8.57
CA PRO A 41 -20.36 -2.74 8.87
C PRO A 41 -20.41 -4.18 9.40
N THR A 42 -19.54 -5.06 8.92
CA THR A 42 -19.55 -6.47 9.35
C THR A 42 -19.29 -6.64 10.84
N VAL A 43 -18.50 -5.75 11.45
CA VAL A 43 -18.25 -5.74 12.90
C VAL A 43 -19.48 -5.36 13.73
N ASP A 44 -20.49 -4.75 13.13
CA ASP A 44 -21.74 -4.36 13.80
C ASP A 44 -22.84 -5.42 13.63
N LEU A 45 -22.56 -6.53 12.93
CA LEU A 45 -23.50 -7.63 12.80
C LEU A 45 -23.70 -8.33 14.14
N PRO A 46 -24.95 -8.73 14.50
CA PRO A 46 -25.25 -9.31 15.81
C PRO A 46 -24.47 -10.60 16.15
N ASN A 47 -24.08 -11.35 15.13
CA ASN A 47 -23.30 -12.58 15.27
C ASN A 47 -21.80 -12.40 15.01
N PHE A 48 -21.31 -11.17 14.84
CA PHE A 48 -19.89 -10.93 14.58
C PHE A 48 -19.02 -11.53 15.68
N GLY A 49 -17.99 -12.30 15.25
CA GLY A 49 -17.07 -12.97 16.16
C GLY A 49 -17.62 -14.25 16.82
N SER A 50 -18.88 -14.64 16.57
CA SER A 50 -19.38 -15.94 17.00
C SER A 50 -18.67 -17.08 16.28
N LYS A 51 -18.65 -18.27 16.89
CA LYS A 51 -18.06 -19.47 16.27
C LYS A 51 -18.67 -19.73 14.89
N GLU A 52 -19.99 -19.65 14.77
CA GLU A 52 -20.71 -19.84 13.51
C GLU A 52 -20.30 -18.79 12.47
N PHE A 53 -20.20 -17.50 12.85
CA PHE A 53 -19.74 -16.44 11.98
C PHE A 53 -18.32 -16.73 11.44
N VAL A 54 -17.40 -17.12 12.32
CA VAL A 54 -16.01 -17.42 11.94
C VAL A 54 -15.93 -18.65 11.03
N GLU A 55 -16.65 -19.72 11.36
CA GLU A 55 -16.65 -20.98 10.59
C GLU A 55 -17.30 -20.83 9.21
N THR A 56 -18.28 -19.96 9.06
CA THR A 56 -18.97 -19.72 7.77
C THR A 56 -18.28 -18.72 6.88
N ARG A 57 -17.29 -17.97 7.37
CA ARG A 57 -16.55 -16.99 6.57
C ARG A 57 -15.73 -17.71 5.47
N GLN A 58 -15.87 -17.18 4.27
CA GLN A 58 -15.11 -17.63 3.11
C GLN A 58 -14.15 -16.55 2.68
N PHE A 59 -12.88 -16.90 2.57
CA PHE A 59 -11.85 -16.00 2.13
C PHE A 59 -11.41 -16.37 0.71
N ASN A 60 -11.37 -15.39 -0.18
CA ASN A 60 -10.86 -15.56 -1.54
C ASN A 60 -9.48 -14.90 -1.64
N VAL A 61 -8.44 -15.71 -1.56
CA VAL A 61 -7.04 -15.25 -1.63
C VAL A 61 -6.36 -15.95 -2.78
N ALA A 62 -5.73 -15.20 -3.65
CA ALA A 62 -5.03 -15.71 -4.83
C ALA A 62 -5.86 -16.71 -5.66
N GLY A 63 -7.16 -16.43 -5.82
CA GLY A 63 -8.10 -17.28 -6.59
C GLY A 63 -8.56 -18.56 -5.88
N LYS A 64 -8.20 -18.76 -4.60
CA LYS A 64 -8.69 -19.85 -3.75
C LYS A 64 -9.69 -19.32 -2.75
N THR A 65 -10.81 -20.02 -2.58
CA THR A 65 -11.78 -19.77 -1.53
C THR A 65 -11.48 -20.64 -0.33
N LEU A 66 -11.34 -20.04 0.85
CA LEU A 66 -11.03 -20.70 2.11
C LEU A 66 -12.13 -20.41 3.13
N GLN A 67 -12.35 -21.34 4.07
CA GLN A 67 -13.30 -21.17 5.18
C GLN A 67 -12.54 -21.02 6.49
N GLY A 68 -13.09 -20.19 7.38
CA GLY A 68 -12.57 -19.97 8.72
C GLY A 68 -11.48 -18.91 8.81
N TYR A 69 -11.43 -18.21 9.94
CA TYR A 69 -10.52 -17.10 10.17
C TYR A 69 -9.05 -17.51 10.18
N GLU A 70 -8.71 -18.57 10.91
CA GLU A 70 -7.32 -19.02 11.04
C GLU A 70 -6.73 -19.44 9.70
N GLN A 71 -7.49 -20.23 8.93
CA GLN A 71 -7.10 -20.64 7.60
C GLN A 71 -7.02 -19.45 6.65
N GLY A 72 -7.99 -18.52 6.73
CA GLY A 72 -7.99 -17.29 5.94
C GLY A 72 -6.79 -16.38 6.26
N ILE A 73 -6.45 -16.21 7.52
CA ILE A 73 -5.27 -15.45 7.95
C ILE A 73 -3.97 -16.07 7.41
N GLU A 74 -3.83 -17.38 7.50
CA GLU A 74 -2.64 -18.07 6.99
C GLU A 74 -2.49 -17.91 5.48
N GLU A 75 -3.58 -18.02 4.73
CA GLU A 75 -3.55 -17.83 3.27
C GLU A 75 -3.37 -16.36 2.87
N LEU A 76 -3.95 -15.40 3.62
CA LEU A 76 -3.68 -13.98 3.42
C LEU A 76 -2.18 -13.67 3.61
N TYR A 77 -1.57 -14.26 4.62
CA TYR A 77 -0.15 -14.15 4.87
C TYR A 77 0.70 -14.70 3.71
N LYS A 78 0.35 -15.90 3.22
CA LYS A 78 1.00 -16.51 2.05
C LYS A 78 0.70 -15.73 0.77
N GLY A 79 -0.57 -15.33 0.59
CA GLY A 79 -1.04 -14.58 -0.57
C GLY A 79 -0.39 -13.22 -0.73
N GLY A 80 -0.19 -12.49 0.36
CA GLY A 80 0.48 -11.18 0.33
C GLY A 80 1.91 -11.27 -0.20
N ARG A 81 2.67 -12.27 0.22
CA ARG A 81 4.01 -12.54 -0.32
C ARG A 81 3.96 -12.94 -1.80
N LYS A 82 3.07 -13.85 -2.16
CA LYS A 82 2.92 -14.32 -3.54
C LYS A 82 2.59 -13.18 -4.49
N LEU A 83 1.63 -12.32 -4.12
CA LEU A 83 1.25 -11.16 -4.92
C LEU A 83 2.41 -10.18 -5.11
N ALA A 84 3.18 -9.91 -4.06
CA ALA A 84 4.35 -9.05 -4.16
C ALA A 84 5.35 -9.57 -5.20
N TYR A 85 5.58 -10.87 -5.25
CA TYR A 85 6.47 -11.47 -6.23
C TYR A 85 5.88 -11.50 -7.64
N GLU A 86 4.58 -11.82 -7.78
CA GLU A 86 3.91 -11.87 -9.08
C GLU A 86 3.81 -10.50 -9.75
N GLU A 87 3.49 -9.44 -8.98
CA GLU A 87 3.40 -8.09 -9.50
C GLU A 87 4.75 -7.53 -9.99
N MET A 88 5.84 -8.14 -9.53
CA MET A 88 7.20 -7.81 -9.99
C MET A 88 7.68 -8.69 -11.15
N GLY A 89 6.83 -9.55 -11.69
CA GLY A 89 7.23 -10.47 -12.75
C GLY A 89 8.23 -11.54 -12.32
N LEU A 90 8.38 -11.77 -11.02
CA LEU A 90 9.27 -12.78 -10.47
C LEU A 90 8.52 -14.10 -10.31
N ALA A 91 8.83 -15.09 -11.13
CA ALA A 91 8.39 -16.47 -10.89
C ALA A 91 9.15 -17.04 -9.69
N VAL A 92 8.55 -16.97 -8.49
CA VAL A 92 9.15 -17.54 -7.29
C VAL A 92 8.66 -18.95 -7.08
N PRO A 93 9.55 -19.96 -6.95
CA PRO A 93 9.15 -21.32 -6.61
C PRO A 93 8.38 -21.33 -5.27
N ILE A 94 7.25 -22.04 -5.22
CA ILE A 94 6.38 -22.17 -4.04
C ILE A 94 7.14 -22.57 -2.77
N ASN A 95 8.20 -23.35 -2.90
CA ASN A 95 9.08 -23.76 -1.81
C ASN A 95 9.88 -22.59 -1.18
N VAL A 96 10.11 -21.50 -1.89
CA VAL A 96 10.73 -20.27 -1.33
C VAL A 96 9.71 -19.51 -0.47
N LEU A 97 8.44 -19.51 -0.88
CA LEU A 97 7.34 -18.88 -0.13
C LEU A 97 7.05 -19.63 1.19
N ASN A 98 7.28 -20.94 1.22
CA ASN A 98 7.05 -21.79 2.39
C ASN A 98 8.26 -21.89 3.34
N ARG A 99 9.44 -21.44 2.92
CA ARG A 99 10.55 -21.33 3.85
C ARG A 99 10.24 -20.18 4.80
N SER A 100 10.04 -20.52 6.07
CA SER A 100 10.27 -19.58 7.17
C SER A 100 11.75 -19.19 7.09
N VAL A 101 12.05 -18.17 6.33
CA VAL A 101 13.35 -17.53 6.38
C VAL A 101 13.36 -16.84 7.74
N LYS A 102 13.79 -17.56 8.78
CA LYS A 102 14.26 -16.89 9.99
C LYS A 102 15.28 -15.88 9.49
N ASN A 103 14.95 -14.63 9.61
CA ASN A 103 15.87 -13.56 9.34
C ASN A 103 17.06 -13.78 10.25
N GLN A 104 18.17 -14.26 9.72
CA GLN A 104 19.41 -14.45 10.50
C GLN A 104 20.13 -13.12 10.74
N GLY A 105 19.49 -12.01 10.27
CA GLY A 105 20.00 -10.66 10.37
C GLY A 105 19.11 -9.73 11.17
N GLU A 106 19.33 -8.46 10.98
CA GLU A 106 18.55 -7.37 11.58
C GLU A 106 17.12 -7.38 11.03
N LYS A 107 16.13 -7.35 11.94
CA LYS A 107 14.71 -7.27 11.55
C LYS A 107 14.39 -5.84 11.05
N ILE A 108 13.79 -5.74 9.89
CA ILE A 108 13.44 -4.47 9.28
C ILE A 108 11.91 -4.36 9.16
N ALA A 109 11.36 -3.22 9.58
CA ALA A 109 9.99 -2.84 9.31
C ALA A 109 9.94 -1.51 8.56
N ILE A 110 9.17 -1.46 7.48
CA ILE A 110 8.97 -0.25 6.68
C ILE A 110 7.51 0.16 6.83
N ILE A 111 7.25 1.28 7.49
CA ILE A 111 5.93 1.90 7.56
C ILE A 111 5.82 2.89 6.40
N ASN A 112 5.03 2.54 5.39
CA ASN A 112 4.84 3.37 4.20
C ASN A 112 3.53 4.14 4.32
N ILE A 113 3.62 5.44 4.65
CA ILE A 113 2.46 6.32 4.79
C ILE A 113 2.20 7.15 3.53
N GLY A 114 0.94 7.52 3.32
CA GLY A 114 0.54 8.36 2.19
C GLY A 114 -0.98 8.36 2.03
N PRO A 115 -1.56 9.33 1.32
CA PRO A 115 -3.00 9.39 1.11
C PRO A 115 -3.53 8.18 0.33
N PRO A 116 -4.84 7.94 0.35
CA PRO A 116 -5.45 6.96 -0.55
C PRO A 116 -5.07 7.23 -2.01
N ALA A 117 -4.85 6.19 -2.79
CA ALA A 117 -4.43 6.25 -4.20
C ALA A 117 -3.08 6.92 -4.48
N ALA A 118 -2.25 7.17 -3.47
CA ALA A 118 -0.88 7.66 -3.66
C ALA A 118 0.08 6.64 -4.31
N GLY A 119 -0.36 5.43 -4.61
CA GLY A 119 0.54 4.40 -5.18
C GLY A 119 1.37 3.65 -4.16
N LYS A 120 0.99 3.65 -2.88
CA LYS A 120 1.71 2.93 -1.81
C LYS A 120 2.00 1.47 -2.12
N SER A 121 1.06 0.76 -2.76
CA SER A 121 1.27 -0.65 -3.12
C SER A 121 2.37 -0.82 -4.18
N ALA A 122 2.47 0.13 -5.14
CA ALA A 122 3.54 0.13 -6.13
C ALA A 122 4.94 0.32 -5.51
N ILE A 123 5.01 0.96 -4.34
CA ILE A 123 6.24 1.12 -3.56
C ILE A 123 6.44 -0.05 -2.59
N ALA A 124 5.36 -0.52 -1.95
CA ALA A 124 5.43 -1.59 -0.95
C ALA A 124 5.88 -2.93 -1.55
N ASN A 125 5.41 -3.27 -2.76
CA ASN A 125 5.75 -4.54 -3.40
C ASN A 125 7.25 -4.68 -3.69
N PRO A 126 7.91 -3.73 -4.39
CA PRO A 126 9.36 -3.77 -4.58
C PRO A 126 10.15 -3.83 -3.26
N LEU A 127 9.73 -3.06 -2.27
CA LEU A 127 10.39 -3.07 -0.95
C LEU A 127 10.21 -4.43 -0.25
N ALA A 128 9.04 -5.05 -0.36
CA ALA A 128 8.80 -6.37 0.21
C ALA A 128 9.69 -7.43 -0.43
N VAL A 129 9.90 -7.36 -1.74
CA VAL A 129 10.81 -8.28 -2.42
C VAL A 129 12.26 -8.04 -2.00
N LYS A 130 12.74 -6.80 -2.05
CA LYS A 130 14.11 -6.44 -1.64
C LYS A 130 14.44 -6.96 -0.25
N HIS A 131 13.54 -6.72 0.69
CA HIS A 131 13.77 -7.04 2.10
C HIS A 131 13.23 -8.41 2.51
N ASN A 132 12.73 -9.22 1.56
CA ASN A 132 12.04 -10.49 1.84
C ASN A 132 11.00 -10.30 2.96
N ALA A 133 10.16 -9.27 2.81
CA ALA A 133 9.24 -8.82 3.83
C ALA A 133 7.80 -9.32 3.57
N THR A 134 7.03 -9.43 4.65
CA THR A 134 5.59 -9.63 4.59
C THR A 134 4.90 -8.28 4.50
N ILE A 135 4.03 -8.12 3.49
CA ILE A 135 3.16 -6.95 3.39
C ILE A 135 1.96 -7.15 4.31
N VAL A 136 1.72 -6.18 5.19
CA VAL A 136 0.56 -6.13 6.09
C VAL A 136 -0.34 -5.01 5.64
N ASP A 137 -1.28 -5.32 4.75
CA ASP A 137 -2.21 -4.37 4.15
C ASP A 137 -3.67 -4.78 4.40
N PRO A 138 -4.47 -3.99 5.15
CA PRO A 138 -5.90 -4.25 5.32
C PRO A 138 -6.68 -4.34 4.00
N ASP A 139 -6.20 -3.72 2.93
CA ASP A 139 -6.85 -3.78 1.63
C ASP A 139 -6.81 -5.17 1.00
N GLU A 140 -5.77 -5.96 1.26
CA GLU A 140 -5.75 -7.35 0.82
C GLU A 140 -6.78 -8.19 1.59
N ALA A 141 -6.89 -7.97 2.91
CA ALA A 141 -7.92 -8.60 3.71
C ALA A 141 -9.34 -8.21 3.24
N LYS A 142 -9.59 -6.94 2.87
CA LYS A 142 -10.88 -6.52 2.32
C LYS A 142 -11.28 -7.32 1.08
N LYS A 143 -10.35 -7.49 0.14
CA LYS A 143 -10.59 -8.23 -1.11
C LYS A 143 -10.96 -9.70 -0.87
N ALA A 144 -10.50 -10.27 0.24
CA ALA A 144 -10.76 -11.66 0.60
C ALA A 144 -12.14 -11.86 1.23
N LEU A 145 -12.83 -10.80 1.67
CA LEU A 145 -14.12 -10.88 2.34
C LEU A 145 -15.30 -10.81 1.36
N PRO A 146 -16.34 -11.64 1.54
CA PRO A 146 -17.48 -11.69 0.62
C PRO A 146 -18.21 -10.35 0.47
N GLU A 147 -18.40 -9.64 1.59
CA GLU A 147 -19.13 -8.36 1.62
C GLU A 147 -18.33 -7.20 1.01
N PHE A 148 -17.09 -7.43 0.59
CA PHE A 148 -16.34 -6.43 -0.18
C PHE A 148 -17.06 -6.09 -1.49
N ALA A 149 -17.78 -7.06 -2.07
CA ALA A 149 -18.68 -6.89 -3.21
C ALA A 149 -18.06 -6.09 -4.37
N GLY A 150 -16.84 -6.46 -4.78
CA GLY A 150 -16.13 -5.79 -5.87
C GLY A 150 -15.70 -4.35 -5.58
N GLY A 151 -15.77 -3.91 -4.32
CA GLY A 151 -15.25 -2.62 -3.87
C GLY A 151 -16.24 -1.69 -3.20
N ILE A 152 -17.53 -1.75 -3.55
CA ILE A 152 -18.55 -0.89 -2.92
C ILE A 152 -18.69 -1.18 -1.41
N GLY A 153 -18.49 -2.43 -0.99
CA GLY A 153 -18.51 -2.86 0.40
C GLY A 153 -17.22 -2.56 1.18
N GLY A 154 -16.27 -1.79 0.60
CA GLY A 154 -14.98 -1.51 1.24
C GLY A 154 -15.06 -0.89 2.63
N ASN A 155 -16.10 -0.09 2.92
CA ASN A 155 -16.35 0.46 4.24
C ASN A 155 -16.99 -0.57 5.17
N ALA A 156 -17.93 -1.37 4.66
CA ALA A 156 -18.61 -2.40 5.46
C ALA A 156 -17.61 -3.41 6.05
N VAL A 157 -16.60 -3.81 5.30
CA VAL A 157 -15.55 -4.76 5.75
C VAL A 157 -14.34 -4.09 6.39
N HIS A 158 -14.34 -2.78 6.59
CA HIS A 158 -13.14 -2.06 7.05
C HIS A 158 -12.70 -2.48 8.46
N GLY A 159 -13.62 -2.61 9.40
CA GLY A 159 -13.33 -3.05 10.77
C GLY A 159 -12.76 -4.47 10.79
N GLU A 160 -13.43 -5.39 10.13
CA GLU A 160 -13.03 -6.79 10.05
C GLU A 160 -11.66 -6.95 9.35
N SER A 161 -11.43 -6.24 8.26
CA SER A 161 -10.14 -6.28 7.56
C SER A 161 -8.97 -5.78 8.41
N LYS A 162 -9.21 -4.84 9.33
CA LYS A 162 -8.19 -4.44 10.32
C LYS A 162 -7.85 -5.57 11.27
N ILE A 163 -8.85 -6.28 11.81
CA ILE A 163 -8.63 -7.43 12.71
C ILE A 163 -7.78 -8.49 11.99
N LEU A 164 -8.13 -8.82 10.76
CA LEU A 164 -7.38 -9.79 9.96
C LEU A 164 -5.94 -9.34 9.69
N SER A 165 -5.74 -8.09 9.33
CA SER A 165 -4.39 -7.57 9.04
C SER A 165 -3.51 -7.46 10.29
N GLU A 166 -4.09 -7.15 11.45
CA GLU A 166 -3.35 -7.20 12.72
C GLU A 166 -2.94 -8.63 13.07
N ALA A 167 -3.83 -9.62 12.87
CA ALA A 167 -3.47 -11.04 13.07
C ALA A 167 -2.34 -11.49 12.11
N VAL A 168 -2.34 -11.04 10.85
CA VAL A 168 -1.23 -11.27 9.91
C VAL A 168 0.05 -10.61 10.40
N LYS A 169 -0.02 -9.38 10.92
CA LYS A 169 1.13 -8.68 11.52
C LYS A 169 1.71 -9.47 12.69
N ASP A 170 0.86 -9.90 13.61
CA ASP A 170 1.29 -10.67 14.79
C ASP A 170 1.96 -11.99 14.41
N LEU A 171 1.41 -12.69 13.42
CA LEU A 171 2.00 -13.92 12.89
C LEU A 171 3.37 -13.66 12.26
N ALA A 172 3.51 -12.59 11.48
CA ALA A 172 4.77 -12.21 10.87
C ALA A 172 5.83 -11.80 11.91
N ILE A 173 5.44 -11.06 12.96
CA ILE A 173 6.33 -10.71 14.08
C ILE A 173 6.80 -11.98 14.83
N LYS A 174 5.90 -12.91 15.14
CA LYS A 174 6.24 -14.19 15.79
C LYS A 174 7.22 -15.02 14.97
N ARG A 175 7.12 -14.94 13.65
CA ARG A 175 8.04 -15.62 12.71
C ARG A 175 9.37 -14.89 12.53
N GLY A 176 9.47 -13.62 12.96
CA GLY A 176 10.64 -12.77 12.76
C GLY A 176 10.79 -12.30 11.33
N ASP A 177 9.69 -12.20 10.58
CA ASP A 177 9.70 -11.69 9.21
C ASP A 177 10.00 -10.19 9.17
N ASN A 178 10.66 -9.72 8.12
CA ASN A 178 10.63 -8.31 7.78
C ASN A 178 9.22 -7.88 7.39
N LEU A 179 8.88 -6.61 7.59
CA LEU A 179 7.54 -6.10 7.41
C LEU A 179 7.52 -4.89 6.48
N VAL A 180 6.51 -4.82 5.61
CA VAL A 180 6.11 -3.59 4.93
C VAL A 180 4.65 -3.31 5.28
N LEU A 181 4.38 -2.14 5.86
CA LEU A 181 3.08 -1.75 6.39
C LEU A 181 2.58 -0.49 5.65
N PRO A 182 1.81 -0.64 4.56
CA PRO A 182 1.14 0.50 3.94
C PRO A 182 0.05 1.05 4.86
N LYS A 183 0.11 2.34 5.16
CA LYS A 183 -0.84 3.06 6.04
C LYS A 183 -1.23 4.39 5.41
N VAL A 184 -2.37 4.94 5.82
CA VAL A 184 -2.71 6.31 5.42
C VAL A 184 -1.80 7.31 6.14
N GLY A 185 -1.53 7.10 7.43
CA GLY A 185 -0.64 7.97 8.19
C GLY A 185 -1.28 9.31 8.57
N GLY A 186 -2.60 9.35 8.71
CA GLY A 186 -3.32 10.59 9.05
C GLY A 186 -3.26 11.01 10.51
N GLU A 187 -2.75 10.16 11.40
CA GLU A 187 -2.71 10.38 12.85
C GLU A 187 -1.31 10.11 13.40
N VAL A 188 -0.65 11.17 13.84
CA VAL A 188 0.74 11.13 14.34
C VAL A 188 0.92 10.11 15.46
N ASP A 189 0.03 10.12 16.47
CA ASP A 189 0.17 9.27 17.64
C ASP A 189 0.01 7.78 17.31
N LYS A 190 -0.84 7.44 16.35
CA LYS A 190 -0.99 6.04 15.89
C LYS A 190 0.28 5.55 15.22
N ILE A 191 0.88 6.33 14.35
CA ILE A 191 2.14 5.95 13.68
C ILE A 191 3.27 5.89 14.69
N ARG A 192 3.37 6.85 15.61
CA ARG A 192 4.35 6.85 16.71
C ARG A 192 4.25 5.58 17.56
N THR A 193 3.04 5.21 17.95
CA THR A 193 2.80 4.00 18.75
C THR A 193 3.23 2.75 17.98
N GLN A 194 2.93 2.67 16.69
CA GLN A 194 3.32 1.54 15.85
C GLN A 194 4.84 1.44 15.67
N ILE A 195 5.54 2.58 15.50
CA ILE A 195 7.02 2.60 15.45
C ILE A 195 7.58 2.02 16.75
N LYS A 196 7.12 2.52 17.91
CA LYS A 196 7.58 2.05 19.22
C LYS A 196 7.29 0.57 19.47
N GLU A 197 6.10 0.10 19.07
CA GLU A 197 5.72 -1.32 19.16
C GLU A 197 6.70 -2.20 18.37
N LEU A 198 6.99 -1.83 17.14
CA LEU A 198 7.91 -2.59 16.29
C LEU A 198 9.34 -2.54 16.81
N GLN A 199 9.82 -1.38 17.26
CA GLN A 199 11.14 -1.25 17.90
C GLN A 199 11.22 -2.09 19.17
N GLY A 200 10.17 -2.13 20.00
CA GLY A 200 10.05 -3.00 21.16
C GLY A 200 10.11 -4.49 20.83
N ASN A 201 9.74 -4.87 19.61
CA ASN A 201 9.89 -6.24 19.08
C ASN A 201 11.23 -6.47 18.35
N GLY A 202 12.17 -5.54 18.46
CA GLY A 202 13.53 -5.65 17.94
C GLY A 202 13.66 -5.33 16.43
N TYR A 203 12.73 -4.56 15.87
CA TYR A 203 12.84 -4.10 14.49
C TYR A 203 13.59 -2.77 14.39
N LYS A 204 14.42 -2.62 13.35
CA LYS A 204 14.73 -1.31 12.80
C LYS A 204 13.57 -0.81 11.96
N VAL A 205 13.03 0.33 12.35
CA VAL A 205 11.82 0.89 11.73
C VAL A 205 12.17 2.05 10.82
N ASN A 206 11.79 1.93 9.55
CA ASN A 206 11.93 2.98 8.56
C ASN A 206 10.55 3.59 8.25
N LEU A 207 10.45 4.90 8.33
CA LEU A 207 9.24 5.64 7.97
C LEU A 207 9.39 6.20 6.55
N VAL A 208 8.49 5.80 5.66
CA VAL A 208 8.47 6.22 4.25
C VAL A 208 7.21 7.02 3.97
N LEU A 209 7.35 8.21 3.37
CA LEU A 209 6.25 8.97 2.82
C LEU A 209 6.14 8.73 1.31
N THR A 210 5.03 8.14 0.89
CA THR A 210 4.60 8.13 -0.51
C THR A 210 3.79 9.39 -0.76
N ASP A 211 4.43 10.38 -1.35
CA ASP A 211 3.89 11.72 -1.57
C ASP A 211 3.21 11.84 -2.94
N ILE A 212 2.19 12.68 -3.02
CA ILE A 212 1.44 12.96 -4.23
C ILE A 212 0.63 14.25 -4.05
N ASP A 213 0.42 15.00 -5.13
CA ASP A 213 -0.55 16.08 -5.16
C ASP A 213 -1.94 15.59 -4.71
N PRO A 214 -2.59 16.24 -3.73
CA PRO A 214 -3.85 15.77 -3.16
C PRO A 214 -5.01 15.71 -4.17
N ASP A 215 -5.08 16.61 -5.13
CA ASP A 215 -6.12 16.60 -6.15
C ASP A 215 -5.89 15.49 -7.15
N LEU A 216 -4.63 15.23 -7.51
CA LEU A 216 -4.28 14.07 -8.33
C LEU A 216 -4.60 12.76 -7.61
N ALA A 217 -4.34 12.66 -6.30
CA ALA A 217 -4.74 11.49 -5.51
C ALA A 217 -6.25 11.28 -5.56
N PHE A 218 -7.04 12.35 -5.44
CA PHE A 218 -8.50 12.30 -5.54
C PHE A 218 -8.97 11.84 -6.94
N VAL A 219 -8.37 12.35 -8.00
CA VAL A 219 -8.65 11.89 -9.38
C VAL A 219 -8.36 10.38 -9.51
N ARG A 220 -7.19 9.90 -9.04
CA ARG A 220 -6.82 8.49 -9.08
C ARG A 220 -7.74 7.58 -8.24
N MET A 221 -8.29 8.07 -7.12
CA MET A 221 -9.32 7.35 -6.37
C MET A 221 -10.55 7.09 -7.23
N ASN A 222 -10.97 8.08 -8.00
CA ASN A 222 -12.16 7.97 -8.86
C ASN A 222 -11.88 7.15 -10.12
N GLU A 223 -10.67 7.18 -10.68
CA GLU A 223 -10.25 6.21 -11.69
C GLU A 223 -10.35 4.77 -11.20
N ARG A 224 -9.91 4.51 -9.95
CA ARG A 224 -10.07 3.17 -9.32
C ARG A 224 -11.54 2.78 -9.15
N PHE A 225 -12.40 3.73 -8.77
CA PHE A 225 -13.84 3.48 -8.70
C PHE A 225 -14.40 3.10 -10.06
N LEU A 226 -14.06 3.83 -11.12
CA LEU A 226 -14.50 3.54 -12.49
C LEU A 226 -13.99 2.18 -12.99
N LYS A 227 -12.73 1.83 -12.69
CA LYS A 227 -12.07 0.60 -13.18
C LYS A 227 -12.39 -0.63 -12.34
N LYS A 228 -12.51 -0.49 -11.02
CA LYS A 228 -12.55 -1.62 -10.06
C LYS A 228 -13.72 -1.56 -9.08
N GLY A 229 -14.66 -0.60 -9.23
CA GLY A 229 -15.80 -0.44 -8.32
C GLY A 229 -15.45 0.05 -6.90
N ARG A 230 -14.17 0.24 -6.57
CA ARG A 230 -13.75 0.62 -5.23
C ARG A 230 -13.87 2.11 -5.01
N LEU A 231 -14.94 2.51 -4.32
CA LEU A 231 -15.15 3.88 -3.89
C LEU A 231 -14.44 4.16 -2.56
N ILE A 232 -13.93 5.38 -2.42
CA ILE A 232 -13.52 6.00 -1.16
C ILE A 232 -14.39 7.24 -0.99
N ASN A 233 -15.03 7.39 0.16
CA ASN A 233 -15.91 8.51 0.45
C ASN A 233 -15.14 9.83 0.32
N THR A 234 -15.76 10.84 -0.29
CA THR A 234 -15.15 12.16 -0.55
C THR A 234 -14.73 12.84 0.74
N ASP A 235 -15.59 12.82 1.78
CA ASP A 235 -15.28 13.43 3.09
C ASP A 235 -14.08 12.72 3.75
N ALA A 236 -14.00 11.40 3.62
CA ALA A 236 -12.85 10.64 4.13
C ALA A 236 -11.56 10.98 3.38
N ALA A 237 -11.63 11.19 2.06
CA ALA A 237 -10.49 11.62 1.26
C ALA A 237 -9.99 13.00 1.70
N ASP A 238 -10.91 13.95 1.91
CA ASP A 238 -10.61 15.30 2.38
C ASP A 238 -10.06 15.32 3.81
N ALA A 239 -10.59 14.45 4.67
CA ALA A 239 -10.10 14.32 6.04
C ALA A 239 -8.62 13.91 6.13
N TYR A 240 -8.06 13.28 5.09
CA TYR A 240 -6.66 12.88 5.03
C TYR A 240 -5.77 13.82 4.21
N ARG A 241 -6.33 14.88 3.61
CA ARG A 241 -5.59 15.82 2.77
C ARG A 241 -4.42 16.46 3.56
N GLY A 242 -3.19 16.29 3.08
CA GLY A 242 -1.97 16.81 3.69
C GLY A 242 -1.54 16.16 5.02
N LYS A 243 -2.39 15.38 5.68
CA LYS A 243 -2.07 14.78 7.00
C LYS A 243 -0.89 13.81 6.97
N PRO A 244 -0.72 12.94 5.98
CA PRO A 244 0.43 12.03 5.94
C PRO A 244 1.77 12.78 5.93
N GLU A 245 1.87 13.88 5.19
CA GLU A 245 3.08 14.71 5.15
C GLU A 245 3.34 15.39 6.49
N ILE A 246 2.30 15.95 7.13
CA ILE A 246 2.41 16.51 8.49
C ILE A 246 2.89 15.44 9.48
N THR A 247 2.34 14.24 9.41
CA THR A 247 2.74 13.11 10.26
C THR A 247 4.20 12.73 10.02
N TYR A 248 4.62 12.63 8.77
CA TYR A 248 6.00 12.32 8.40
C TYR A 248 6.97 13.34 8.96
N ASN A 249 6.74 14.63 8.69
CA ASN A 249 7.62 15.71 9.10
C ASN A 249 7.74 15.77 10.64
N LYS A 250 6.62 15.66 11.35
CA LYS A 250 6.62 15.69 12.81
C LYS A 250 7.39 14.51 13.41
N LEU A 251 7.16 13.29 12.96
CA LEU A 251 7.87 12.11 13.47
C LEU A 251 9.36 12.13 13.08
N LYS A 252 9.71 12.73 11.95
CA LYS A 252 11.09 12.94 11.53
C LYS A 252 11.80 13.98 12.42
N GLU A 253 11.15 15.11 12.75
CA GLU A 253 11.66 16.09 13.70
C GLU A 253 11.91 15.48 15.09
N GLU A 254 11.04 14.56 15.51
CA GLU A 254 11.20 13.80 16.75
C GLU A 254 12.35 12.77 16.69
N GLY A 255 12.85 12.43 15.50
CA GLY A 255 13.91 11.43 15.31
C GLY A 255 13.52 10.03 15.77
N ILE A 256 12.23 9.67 15.72
CA ILE A 256 11.72 8.46 16.38
C ILE A 256 11.95 7.17 15.57
N ALA A 257 12.05 7.25 14.24
CA ALA A 257 12.34 6.11 13.38
C ALA A 257 13.85 5.98 13.13
N ASP A 258 14.30 4.77 12.78
CA ASP A 258 15.71 4.47 12.50
C ASP A 258 16.14 4.95 11.10
N GLY A 259 15.18 5.15 10.20
CA GLY A 259 15.42 5.70 8.88
C GLY A 259 14.20 6.39 8.31
N TYR A 260 14.43 7.26 7.33
CA TYR A 260 13.40 8.08 6.70
C TYR A 260 13.54 8.05 5.18
N GLY A 261 12.40 7.92 4.48
CA GLY A 261 12.34 7.96 3.03
C GLY A 261 11.16 8.81 2.55
N LYS A 262 11.35 9.58 1.49
CA LYS A 262 10.27 10.33 0.82
C LYS A 262 10.34 10.12 -0.68
N ILE A 263 9.23 9.67 -1.26
CA ILE A 263 9.11 9.38 -2.69
C ILE A 263 7.89 10.06 -3.27
N ASP A 264 8.05 10.77 -4.39
CA ASP A 264 6.97 11.38 -5.15
C ASP A 264 6.42 10.40 -6.18
N THR A 265 5.12 10.24 -6.17
CA THR A 265 4.37 9.38 -7.10
C THR A 265 3.43 10.17 -8.02
N THR A 266 3.63 11.46 -8.17
CA THR A 266 2.82 12.34 -9.05
C THR A 266 2.84 11.85 -10.49
N THR A 267 3.96 11.30 -10.97
CA THR A 267 4.05 10.66 -12.30
C THR A 267 3.16 9.40 -12.38
N GLY A 268 2.75 9.03 -13.59
CA GLY A 268 1.86 7.89 -13.85
C GLY A 268 2.42 6.52 -13.45
N ILE A 269 1.60 5.47 -13.53
CA ILE A 269 2.06 4.09 -13.38
C ILE A 269 3.04 3.79 -14.53
N GLY A 270 4.17 3.15 -14.22
CA GLY A 270 5.23 2.88 -15.20
C GLY A 270 6.17 4.06 -15.47
N GLU A 271 5.84 5.25 -14.98
CA GLU A 271 6.68 6.43 -15.09
C GLU A 271 7.72 6.50 -13.96
N PRO A 272 8.87 7.18 -14.20
CA PRO A 272 9.87 7.39 -13.16
C PRO A 272 9.31 8.06 -11.92
N LYS A 273 9.71 7.59 -10.74
CA LYS A 273 9.39 8.19 -9.45
C LYS A 273 10.63 8.89 -8.89
N GLN A 274 10.39 10.01 -8.22
CA GLN A 274 11.46 10.80 -7.63
C GLN A 274 11.59 10.49 -6.13
N VAL A 275 12.78 10.07 -5.70
CA VAL A 275 13.12 9.92 -4.29
C VAL A 275 13.77 11.22 -3.81
N TYR A 276 13.10 11.88 -2.86
CA TYR A 276 13.61 13.11 -2.23
C TYR A 276 14.45 12.82 -1.00
N GLU A 277 14.23 11.68 -0.36
CA GLU A 277 14.94 11.30 0.85
C GLU A 277 15.08 9.78 0.98
N ASP A 278 16.24 9.33 1.39
CA ASP A 278 16.53 7.92 1.71
C ASP A 278 17.72 7.84 2.67
N THR A 279 17.47 8.07 3.98
CA THR A 279 18.54 8.14 4.98
C THR A 279 19.15 6.78 5.35
N ALA A 280 18.43 5.70 5.07
CA ALA A 280 18.84 4.33 5.44
C ALA A 280 19.06 3.42 4.21
N GLY A 281 19.12 3.96 3.00
CA GLY A 281 19.26 3.17 1.78
C GLY A 281 18.06 2.25 1.51
N ILE A 282 16.86 2.67 1.91
CA ILE A 282 15.63 1.87 1.83
C ILE A 282 15.34 1.50 0.38
N PHE A 283 15.57 2.42 -0.55
CA PHE A 283 15.29 2.28 -1.97
C PHE A 283 16.49 1.79 -2.78
N GLN A 284 17.69 1.76 -2.21
CA GLN A 284 18.87 1.28 -2.91
C GLN A 284 18.74 -0.19 -3.28
N ASP A 285 19.18 -0.57 -4.47
CA ASP A 285 19.13 -1.95 -5.00
C ASP A 285 17.73 -2.58 -4.96
N THR A 286 16.66 -1.78 -4.94
CA THR A 286 15.31 -2.29 -5.15
C THR A 286 15.12 -2.61 -6.64
N ALA A 287 14.20 -3.53 -6.97
CA ALA A 287 13.75 -3.73 -8.35
C ALA A 287 12.93 -2.53 -8.89
N ILE A 288 12.98 -1.41 -8.22
CA ILE A 288 12.50 -0.13 -8.66
C ILE A 288 13.62 0.45 -9.54
N ARG A 289 13.32 0.76 -10.80
CA ARG A 289 14.29 1.41 -11.68
C ARG A 289 14.57 2.80 -11.12
N LEU A 290 15.78 2.98 -10.60
CA LEU A 290 16.28 4.27 -10.16
C LEU A 290 16.89 4.96 -11.37
N ARG A 291 16.22 5.93 -11.95
CA ARG A 291 16.78 6.79 -13.00
C ARG A 291 17.45 7.98 -12.33
N GLN A 292 18.74 8.01 -12.46
CA GLN A 292 19.52 9.19 -12.11
C GLN A 292 19.62 10.13 -13.31
N ASN A 293 19.72 11.42 -13.02
CA ASN A 293 19.83 12.46 -14.00
C ASN A 293 20.98 12.18 -15.01
N ARG A 294 20.78 12.51 -16.26
CA ARG A 294 21.50 12.08 -17.49
C ARG A 294 23.02 12.23 -17.55
N ASN A 295 23.72 12.57 -16.47
CA ASN A 295 25.14 12.91 -16.50
C ASN A 295 26.11 11.89 -15.91
N TYR A 296 25.64 10.71 -15.52
CA TYR A 296 26.52 9.65 -14.98
C TYR A 296 26.30 8.32 -15.69
N GLY A 297 27.39 7.79 -16.27
CA GLY A 297 27.41 6.45 -16.83
C GLY A 297 27.45 5.42 -15.72
N GLY A 298 26.39 4.61 -15.59
CA GLY A 298 26.31 3.54 -14.61
C GLY A 298 26.52 2.16 -15.20
N ALA A 299 27.06 1.25 -14.39
CA ALA A 299 27.23 -0.14 -14.77
C ALA A 299 25.92 -0.91 -14.70
N ILE A 300 25.64 -1.72 -15.71
CA ILE A 300 24.50 -2.67 -15.72
C ILE A 300 24.90 -3.88 -14.88
N ARG A 301 24.12 -4.18 -13.83
CA ARG A 301 24.23 -5.49 -13.15
C ARG A 301 23.36 -6.52 -13.87
N LYS A 302 23.99 -7.46 -14.56
CA LYS A 302 23.34 -8.57 -15.27
C LYS A 302 23.15 -9.83 -14.43
N ASP A 303 23.64 -9.85 -13.23
CA ASP A 303 23.91 -11.05 -12.43
C ASP A 303 22.75 -11.48 -11.50
N ALA A 304 21.64 -10.76 -11.46
CA ALA A 304 20.53 -11.05 -10.56
C ALA A 304 19.32 -11.74 -11.20
N GLY A 305 19.36 -12.09 -12.48
CA GLY A 305 18.26 -12.80 -13.16
C GLY A 305 16.97 -11.98 -13.34
N TYR A 306 17.02 -10.67 -13.15
CA TYR A 306 15.94 -9.75 -13.37
C TYR A 306 15.91 -9.24 -14.81
N PRO A 307 14.76 -8.93 -15.40
CA PRO A 307 14.69 -8.23 -16.67
C PRO A 307 15.45 -6.90 -16.55
N GLU A 308 16.19 -6.54 -17.60
CA GLU A 308 17.20 -5.48 -17.66
C GLU A 308 16.84 -4.19 -16.89
N TYR A 309 17.37 -4.04 -15.66
CA TYR A 309 17.27 -2.80 -14.90
C TYR A 309 18.59 -2.04 -14.99
N ARG A 310 18.55 -0.80 -15.44
CA ARG A 310 19.69 0.12 -15.38
C ARG A 310 19.65 0.88 -14.06
N ILE A 311 20.63 0.66 -13.21
CA ILE A 311 20.96 1.58 -12.12
C ILE A 311 22.00 2.55 -12.69
N GLU A 312 21.58 3.77 -12.94
CA GLU A 312 22.51 4.84 -13.27
C GLU A 312 22.81 5.61 -11.98
N SER A 313 24.10 5.75 -11.59
CA SER A 313 24.53 6.46 -10.37
C SER A 313 24.29 7.97 -10.49
N GLY A 314 23.65 8.66 -9.52
CA GLY A 314 23.13 10.01 -9.60
C GLY A 314 24.06 11.14 -9.29
N PRO A 315 23.63 12.34 -9.61
CA PRO A 315 24.36 13.55 -9.26
C PRO A 315 24.34 13.78 -7.74
N LYS A 316 25.25 14.63 -7.28
CA LYS A 316 25.45 14.99 -5.87
C LYS A 316 24.24 15.61 -5.17
N ASP A 317 23.15 15.84 -5.86
CA ASP A 317 21.91 16.52 -5.43
C ASP A 317 20.78 15.58 -5.00
N GLY A 318 21.04 14.28 -4.95
CA GLY A 318 20.15 13.34 -4.24
C GLY A 318 18.82 13.00 -4.94
N LEU A 319 18.66 13.37 -6.22
CA LEU A 319 17.48 13.04 -7.00
C LEU A 319 17.59 11.64 -7.60
N ILE A 320 16.74 10.74 -7.13
CA ILE A 320 16.64 9.37 -7.63
C ILE A 320 15.25 9.19 -8.24
N GLU A 321 15.17 8.89 -9.54
CA GLU A 321 13.92 8.56 -10.22
C GLU A 321 13.65 7.06 -10.15
N ILE A 322 12.49 6.66 -9.67
CA ILE A 322 12.07 5.28 -9.61
C ILE A 322 11.14 4.96 -10.77
N LEU A 323 11.55 4.04 -11.62
CA LEU A 323 10.71 3.47 -12.66
C LEU A 323 10.02 2.22 -12.09
N VAL A 324 8.69 2.21 -12.10
CA VAL A 324 7.87 1.04 -11.78
C VAL A 324 7.33 0.52 -13.11
N ASP A 325 7.75 -0.67 -13.53
CA ASP A 325 7.18 -1.39 -14.68
C ASP A 325 5.82 -1.97 -14.33
#